data_122659fbaecaefbb94af082d25d107d6
#
_entry.id   122659fbaecaefbb94af082d25d107d6
#
_cell.length_a   1.000
_cell.length_b   1.000
_cell.length_c   1.000
_cell.angle_alpha   90.00
_cell.angle_beta   90.00
_cell.angle_gamma   90.00
#
_symmetry.space_group_name_H-M   'P 1'
#
loop_
_entity.id
_entity.type
_entity.pdbx_description
1 polymer ?
#
loop_
_entity_poly.entity_id
_entity_poly.type
_entity_poly.pdbx_seq_one_letter_code
_entity_poly.pdbx_strand_id
1 'polypeptide(L)'
;MRKQYRSPLMASIHETAEGLHAAGVMDKRTMRDFDEMCLTPVQPLKPTEIRALRLREGASQAVFARYLNVTTGLVSQWERGEKRPQGASLKLLALVARNGLQAVA
;
A
#
# COMPACT_ATOMS: atom_id res chain seq x y z
N MET A 1 20.90 -13.27 -4.69
CA MET A 1 19.52 -13.75 -4.69
C MET A 1 18.65 -12.87 -5.59
N ARG A 2 17.85 -13.51 -6.42
CA ARG A 2 17.04 -12.78 -7.38
C ARG A 2 15.79 -12.22 -6.70
N LYS A 3 15.56 -10.91 -6.82
CA LYS A 3 14.41 -10.24 -6.26
C LYS A 3 13.18 -10.44 -7.14
N GLN A 4 12.01 -10.50 -6.52
CA GLN A 4 10.74 -10.59 -7.22
C GLN A 4 9.99 -9.27 -7.10
N TYR A 5 9.40 -8.82 -8.19
CA TYR A 5 8.66 -7.56 -8.25
C TYR A 5 7.22 -7.81 -8.66
N ARG A 6 6.32 -6.94 -8.17
CA ARG A 6 4.89 -7.01 -8.50
C ARG A 6 4.60 -6.74 -9.98
N SER A 7 5.39 -5.87 -10.59
CA SER A 7 5.17 -5.44 -11.96
C SER A 7 6.47 -4.94 -12.57
N PRO A 8 6.57 -4.88 -13.91
CA PRO A 8 7.72 -4.27 -14.58
C PRO A 8 7.96 -2.82 -14.17
N LEU A 9 6.88 -2.05 -13.93
CA LEU A 9 7.01 -0.66 -13.47
C LEU A 9 7.69 -0.58 -12.11
N MET A 10 7.28 -1.43 -11.15
CA MET A 10 7.89 -1.45 -9.83
C MET A 10 9.35 -1.90 -9.88
N ALA A 11 9.67 -2.85 -10.75
CA ALA A 11 11.05 -3.26 -10.98
C ALA A 11 11.90 -2.10 -11.51
N SER A 12 11.39 -1.35 -12.48
CA SER A 12 12.07 -0.21 -13.06
C SER A 12 12.32 0.90 -12.04
N ILE A 13 11.34 1.19 -11.20
CA ILE A 13 11.46 2.17 -10.12
C ILE A 13 12.53 1.73 -9.13
N HIS A 14 12.54 0.46 -8.75
CA HIS A 14 13.51 -0.08 -7.80
C HIS A 14 14.93 -0.07 -8.38
N GLU A 15 15.11 -0.41 -9.64
CA GLU A 15 16.40 -0.35 -10.31
C GLU A 15 16.96 1.07 -10.33
N THR A 16 16.12 2.08 -10.60
CA THR A 16 16.54 3.48 -10.56
C THR A 16 16.99 3.86 -9.15
N ALA A 17 16.26 3.45 -8.12
CA ALA A 17 16.60 3.71 -6.74
C ALA A 17 17.92 3.03 -6.34
N GLU A 18 18.15 1.79 -6.77
CA GLU A 18 19.40 1.08 -6.53
C GLU A 18 20.58 1.80 -7.19
N GLY A 19 20.40 2.28 -8.42
CA GLY A 19 21.43 3.03 -9.12
C GLY A 19 21.80 4.31 -8.40
N LEU A 20 20.83 5.06 -7.90
CA LEU A 20 21.06 6.28 -7.12
C LEU A 20 21.77 5.97 -5.79
N HIS A 21 21.38 4.89 -5.13
CA HIS A 21 22.04 4.47 -3.88
C HIS A 21 23.48 4.06 -4.12
N ALA A 22 23.75 3.28 -5.18
CA ALA A 22 25.11 2.87 -5.54
C ALA A 22 26.00 4.05 -5.90
N ALA A 23 25.42 5.11 -6.46
CA ALA A 23 26.14 6.34 -6.78
C ALA A 23 26.34 7.28 -5.58
N GLY A 24 25.84 6.88 -4.39
CA GLY A 24 25.95 7.70 -3.18
C GLY A 24 24.95 8.84 -3.09
N VAL A 25 23.91 8.84 -3.94
CA VAL A 25 22.89 9.89 -3.97
C VAL A 25 21.75 9.59 -2.98
N MET A 26 21.51 8.30 -2.70
CA MET A 26 20.44 7.83 -1.82
C MET A 26 21.01 7.08 -0.62
N ASP A 27 20.57 7.41 0.59
CA ASP A 27 21.06 6.76 1.79
C ASP A 27 20.41 5.38 2.02
N LYS A 28 20.94 4.62 3.00
CA LYS A 28 20.47 3.26 3.30
C LYS A 28 19.01 3.22 3.73
N ARG A 29 18.55 4.23 4.46
CA ARG A 29 17.17 4.27 4.96
C ARG A 29 16.19 4.44 3.80
N THR A 30 16.48 5.36 2.92
CA THR A 30 15.64 5.59 1.73
C THR A 30 15.62 4.38 0.83
N MET A 31 16.78 3.73 0.62
CA MET A 31 16.85 2.50 -0.17
C MET A 31 16.01 1.38 0.44
N ARG A 32 16.05 1.23 1.76
CA ARG A 32 15.23 0.23 2.46
C ARG A 32 13.73 0.52 2.30
N ASP A 33 13.33 1.79 2.36
CA ASP A 33 11.95 2.17 2.14
C ASP A 33 11.47 1.81 0.73
N PHE A 34 12.33 2.00 -0.27
CA PHE A 34 12.06 1.54 -1.64
C PHE A 34 11.94 0.02 -1.72
N ASP A 35 12.81 -0.72 -1.03
CA ASP A 35 12.74 -2.18 -0.99
C ASP A 35 11.40 -2.65 -0.43
N GLU A 36 10.94 -2.08 0.68
CA GLU A 36 9.66 -2.43 1.27
C GLU A 36 8.50 -2.12 0.33
N MET A 37 8.51 -0.94 -0.29
CA MET A 37 7.45 -0.51 -1.18
C MET A 37 7.37 -1.35 -2.45
N CYS A 38 8.52 -1.70 -3.03
CA CYS A 38 8.59 -2.38 -4.33
C CYS A 38 8.54 -3.89 -4.22
N LEU A 39 9.05 -4.47 -3.14
CA LEU A 39 9.23 -5.92 -3.00
C LEU A 39 8.18 -6.61 -2.13
N THR A 40 7.50 -5.87 -1.24
CA THR A 40 6.46 -6.47 -0.40
C THR A 40 5.29 -6.92 -1.27
N PRO A 41 4.92 -8.21 -1.23
CA PRO A 41 3.76 -8.69 -1.96
C PRO A 41 2.49 -8.01 -1.46
N VAL A 42 1.61 -7.66 -2.38
CA VAL A 42 0.31 -7.09 -2.05
C VAL A 42 -0.76 -8.03 -2.60
N GLN A 43 -1.57 -8.58 -1.70
CA GLN A 43 -2.62 -9.52 -2.08
C GLN A 43 -3.96 -8.79 -2.17
N PRO A 44 -4.83 -9.21 -3.10
CA PRO A 44 -6.18 -8.66 -3.16
C PRO A 44 -6.90 -8.87 -1.84
N LEU A 45 -7.69 -7.87 -1.43
CA LEU A 45 -8.50 -7.94 -0.22
C LEU A 45 -9.96 -8.16 -0.60
N LYS A 46 -10.61 -9.06 0.12
CA LYS A 46 -12.05 -9.29 -0.03
C LYS A 46 -12.83 -8.14 0.63
N PRO A 47 -14.07 -7.85 0.17
CA PRO A 47 -14.89 -6.81 0.79
C PRO A 47 -15.05 -6.98 2.30
N THR A 48 -15.24 -8.20 2.77
CA THR A 48 -15.36 -8.51 4.20
C THR A 48 -14.06 -8.23 4.96
N GLU A 49 -12.93 -8.46 4.33
CA GLU A 49 -11.61 -8.20 4.92
C GLU A 49 -11.35 -6.69 5.07
N ILE A 50 -11.77 -5.91 4.08
CA ILE A 50 -11.64 -4.44 4.13
C ILE A 50 -12.49 -3.88 5.27
N ARG A 51 -13.71 -4.34 5.40
CA ARG A 51 -14.59 -3.93 6.50
C ARG A 51 -14.03 -4.33 7.86
N ALA A 52 -13.55 -5.57 7.99
CA ALA A 52 -12.95 -6.07 9.22
C ALA A 52 -11.72 -5.24 9.61
N LEU A 53 -10.89 -4.89 8.64
CA LEU A 53 -9.72 -4.04 8.85
C LEU A 53 -10.12 -2.67 9.38
N ARG A 54 -11.13 -2.05 8.76
CA ARG A 54 -11.65 -0.75 9.19
C ARG A 54 -12.17 -0.80 10.63
N LEU A 55 -12.95 -1.84 10.95
CA LEU A 55 -13.51 -1.99 12.29
C LEU A 55 -12.42 -2.28 13.33
N ARG A 56 -11.41 -3.04 12.98
CA ARG A 56 -10.25 -3.28 13.84
C ARG A 56 -9.56 -1.96 14.21
N GLU A 57 -9.45 -1.04 13.26
CA GLU A 57 -8.83 0.26 13.48
C GLU A 57 -9.77 1.26 14.16
N GLY A 58 -11.01 0.88 14.43
CA GLY A 58 -11.97 1.75 15.10
C GLY A 58 -12.42 2.94 14.28
N ALA A 59 -12.34 2.87 12.97
CA ALA A 59 -12.64 3.99 12.08
C ALA A 59 -13.99 3.84 11.39
N SER A 60 -14.70 4.96 11.24
CA SER A 60 -15.86 5.02 10.36
C SER A 60 -15.41 4.97 8.90
N GLN A 61 -16.33 4.75 7.97
CA GLN A 61 -16.00 4.79 6.55
C GLN A 61 -15.41 6.15 6.14
N ALA A 62 -15.96 7.24 6.68
CA ALA A 62 -15.48 8.59 6.37
C ALA A 62 -14.05 8.81 6.88
N VAL A 63 -13.76 8.41 8.10
CA VAL A 63 -12.42 8.53 8.68
C VAL A 63 -11.42 7.65 7.93
N PHE A 64 -11.79 6.42 7.67
CA PHE A 64 -10.95 5.48 6.92
C PHE A 64 -10.61 6.02 5.53
N ALA A 65 -11.61 6.58 4.83
CA ALA A 65 -11.42 7.20 3.52
C ALA A 65 -10.43 8.37 3.57
N ARG A 66 -10.48 9.19 4.61
CA ARG A 66 -9.56 10.33 4.77
C ARG A 66 -8.12 9.86 4.95
N TYR A 67 -7.88 8.82 5.74
CA TYR A 67 -6.55 8.26 5.90
C TYR A 67 -5.99 7.72 4.58
N LEU A 68 -6.85 7.14 3.75
CA LEU A 68 -6.45 6.55 2.48
C LEU A 68 -6.49 7.55 1.31
N ASN A 69 -6.93 8.78 1.57
CA ASN A 69 -7.08 9.83 0.57
C ASN A 69 -8.00 9.41 -0.58
N VAL A 70 -9.12 8.80 -0.24
CA VAL A 70 -10.17 8.40 -1.17
C VAL A 70 -11.52 8.93 -0.68
N THR A 71 -12.55 8.79 -1.50
CA THR A 71 -13.90 9.21 -1.09
C THR A 71 -14.54 8.17 -0.17
N THR A 72 -15.45 8.62 0.71
CA THR A 72 -16.25 7.73 1.54
C THR A 72 -17.06 6.75 0.69
N GLY A 73 -17.61 7.24 -0.43
CA GLY A 73 -18.35 6.41 -1.37
C GLY A 73 -17.51 5.26 -1.94
N LEU A 74 -16.23 5.50 -2.20
CA LEU A 74 -15.35 4.45 -2.69
C LEU A 74 -15.11 3.36 -1.64
N VAL A 75 -14.90 3.75 -0.38
CA VAL A 75 -14.78 2.78 0.72
C VAL A 75 -16.06 1.94 0.83
N SER A 76 -17.22 2.58 0.75
CA SER A 76 -18.51 1.87 0.77
C SER A 76 -18.62 0.88 -0.39
N GLN A 77 -18.20 1.27 -1.59
CA GLN A 77 -18.21 0.40 -2.77
C GLN A 77 -17.27 -0.79 -2.61
N TRP A 78 -16.10 -0.60 -2.01
CA TRP A 78 -15.19 -1.70 -1.71
C TRP A 78 -15.85 -2.71 -0.74
N GLU A 79 -16.49 -2.22 0.32
CA GLU A 79 -17.09 -3.09 1.34
C GLU A 79 -18.33 -3.82 0.83
N ARG A 80 -18.99 -3.29 -0.19
CA ARG A 80 -20.15 -3.94 -0.83
C ARG A 80 -19.74 -4.83 -2.01
N GLY A 81 -18.47 -4.83 -2.38
CA GLY A 81 -17.98 -5.63 -3.51
C GLY A 81 -18.28 -5.04 -4.88
N GLU A 82 -18.73 -3.79 -4.94
CA GLU A 82 -19.04 -3.13 -6.21
C GLU A 82 -17.79 -2.68 -6.96
N LYS A 83 -16.71 -2.36 -6.22
CA LYS A 83 -15.41 -2.02 -6.77
C LYS A 83 -14.33 -2.69 -5.93
N ARG A 84 -13.17 -2.91 -6.54
CA ARG A 84 -12.02 -3.49 -5.85
C ARG A 84 -10.91 -2.46 -5.74
N PRO A 85 -10.20 -2.38 -4.59
CA PRO A 85 -9.02 -1.54 -4.48
C PRO A 85 -7.97 -1.98 -5.49
N GLN A 86 -7.32 -1.01 -6.13
CA GLN A 86 -6.28 -1.28 -7.12
C GLN A 86 -5.13 -0.30 -6.93
N GLY A 87 -3.95 -0.68 -7.41
CA GLY A 87 -2.81 0.20 -7.42
C GLY A 87 -2.43 0.73 -6.05
N ALA A 88 -2.30 2.04 -5.95
CA ALA A 88 -1.88 2.71 -4.71
C ALA A 88 -2.83 2.44 -3.54
N SER A 89 -4.14 2.39 -3.80
CA SER A 89 -5.13 2.11 -2.75
C SER A 89 -4.91 0.73 -2.13
N LEU A 90 -4.65 -0.27 -2.96
CA LEU A 90 -4.40 -1.63 -2.48
C LEU A 90 -3.12 -1.69 -1.65
N LYS A 91 -2.07 -0.99 -2.07
CA LYS A 91 -0.83 -0.91 -1.31
C LYS A 91 -1.03 -0.23 0.04
N LEU A 92 -1.79 0.87 0.08
CA LEU A 92 -2.10 1.57 1.33
C LEU A 92 -2.89 0.67 2.27
N LEU A 93 -3.87 -0.08 1.75
CA LEU A 93 -4.62 -1.04 2.56
C LEU A 93 -3.72 -2.14 3.13
N ALA A 94 -2.77 -2.63 2.35
CA ALA A 94 -1.80 -3.62 2.81
C ALA A 94 -0.94 -3.07 3.95
N LEU A 95 -0.51 -1.81 3.86
CA LEU A 95 0.27 -1.15 4.90
C LEU A 95 -0.56 -0.98 6.18
N VAL A 96 -1.83 -0.59 6.05
CA VAL A 96 -2.74 -0.50 7.20
C VAL A 96 -2.93 -1.87 7.85
N ALA A 97 -3.06 -2.92 7.06
CA ALA A 97 -3.22 -4.28 7.58
C ALA A 97 -2.00 -4.72 8.41
N ARG A 98 -0.80 -4.31 8.00
CA ARG A 98 0.45 -4.66 8.70
C ARG A 98 0.73 -3.77 9.90
N ASN A 99 0.54 -2.47 9.76
CA ASN A 99 1.07 -1.47 10.69
C ASN A 99 -0.01 -0.57 11.30
N GLY A 100 -1.28 -0.72 10.92
CA GLY A 100 -2.36 0.13 11.38
C GLY A 100 -2.48 1.44 10.60
N LEU A 101 -3.50 2.23 10.92
CA LEU A 101 -3.76 3.51 10.23
C LEU A 101 -2.62 4.52 10.38
N GLN A 102 -1.82 4.41 11.41
CA GLN A 102 -0.67 5.30 11.62
C GLN A 102 0.32 5.23 10.45
N ALA A 103 0.39 4.11 9.76
CA ALA A 103 1.31 3.93 8.64
C ALA A 103 0.98 4.84 7.45
N VAL A 104 -0.26 5.31 7.35
CA VAL A 104 -0.73 6.15 6.23
C VAL A 104 -1.21 7.53 6.68
N ALA A 105 -0.99 7.84 7.94
CA ALA A 105 -1.37 9.14 8.51
C ALA A 105 -0.51 10.29 7.98
#